data_0786c2bfab24ddf733b5625e7a794555
#
_entry.id   0786c2bfab24ddf733b5625e7a794555
#
_cell.length_a   1.000
_cell.length_b   1.000
_cell.length_c   1.000
_cell.angle_alpha   90.00
_cell.angle_beta   90.00
_cell.angle_gamma   90.00
#
_symmetry.space_group_name_H-M   'P 1'
#
loop_
_entity.id
_entity.type
_entity.pdbx_description
1 polymer ?
#
loop_
_entity_poly.entity_id
_entity_poly.type
_entity_poly.pdbx_seq_one_letter_code
_entity_poly.pdbx_strand_id
1 'polypeptide(L)'
;MVLLAPVVMGAAKFNYGMEIRDEDHVRSTFVYGVSRADLEEAGKKPSDFSDCDKTFDVSASEKQHGVKAEFVEDKEYVGCKFTMTTTADDARGAGLGLAFDADKVSLSIGRKFFEDARLDKIKVGAFKVSVTFPGKVISHSGSSSVDGNTVTWTDIKDSTSGLKAVGERPTGAATAGPSFWKGFGRHGIRGGIIGLIAGIASYFGNKRRAKKKRAKSGGAT
;
A
#
# COMPACT_ATOMS: atom_id res chain seq x y z
N MET A 1 30.63 0.32 31.13
CA MET A 1 30.00 1.39 30.29
C MET A 1 29.55 0.68 28.99
N VAL A 2 28.28 0.25 28.95
CA VAL A 2 27.73 -0.46 27.79
C VAL A 2 27.21 0.62 26.83
N LEU A 3 27.93 0.85 25.75
CA LEU A 3 27.47 1.67 24.62
C LEU A 3 26.23 1.01 24.03
N LEU A 4 25.07 1.51 24.39
CA LEU A 4 23.82 1.25 23.68
C LEU A 4 23.97 1.87 22.29
N ALA A 5 24.42 1.07 21.31
CA ALA A 5 24.34 1.46 19.92
C ALA A 5 22.88 1.86 19.62
N PRO A 6 22.62 3.04 19.04
CA PRO A 6 21.29 3.40 18.62
C PRO A 6 20.82 2.32 17.65
N VAL A 7 19.73 1.62 17.99
CA VAL A 7 19.05 0.73 17.05
C VAL A 7 18.56 1.63 15.93
N VAL A 8 19.33 1.71 14.86
CA VAL A 8 18.93 2.37 13.62
C VAL A 8 17.73 1.59 13.14
N MET A 9 16.54 2.13 13.39
CA MET A 9 15.30 1.55 12.88
C MET A 9 15.35 1.78 11.37
N GLY A 10 15.53 0.70 10.66
CA GLY A 10 15.72 0.73 9.25
C GLY A 10 14.56 1.29 8.45
N ALA A 11 14.92 1.69 7.26
CA ALA A 11 14.02 2.36 6.35
C ALA A 11 13.16 1.36 5.59
N ALA A 12 11.83 1.52 5.65
CA ALA A 12 10.91 0.76 4.83
C ALA A 12 10.74 1.41 3.45
N LYS A 13 10.45 0.59 2.44
CA LYS A 13 9.98 1.02 1.13
C LYS A 13 8.47 0.89 1.08
N PHE A 14 7.81 1.97 0.70
CA PHE A 14 6.37 2.02 0.49
C PHE A 14 6.08 2.57 -0.90
N ASN A 15 5.58 1.72 -1.81
CA ASN A 15 5.11 2.16 -3.10
C ASN A 15 3.66 1.73 -3.28
N TYR A 16 2.82 2.68 -3.64
CA TYR A 16 1.43 2.43 -4.01
C TYR A 16 1.20 2.96 -5.43
N GLY A 17 0.72 2.10 -6.31
CA GLY A 17 0.33 2.44 -7.67
C GLY A 17 -1.15 2.16 -7.88
N MET A 18 -1.85 3.08 -8.54
CA MET A 18 -3.23 2.90 -8.96
C MET A 18 -3.35 3.20 -10.46
N GLU A 19 -3.96 2.29 -11.20
CA GLU A 19 -4.35 2.49 -12.60
C GLU A 19 -5.88 2.48 -12.67
N ILE A 20 -6.45 3.61 -13.06
CA ILE A 20 -7.89 3.80 -13.20
C ILE A 20 -8.20 3.74 -14.69
N ARG A 21 -8.92 2.72 -15.15
CA ARG A 21 -9.36 2.60 -16.54
C ARG A 21 -10.81 3.07 -16.68
N ASP A 22 -11.67 2.54 -15.85
CA ASP A 22 -13.09 2.85 -15.75
C ASP A 22 -13.62 2.51 -14.36
N GLU A 23 -14.96 2.57 -14.17
CA GLU A 23 -15.59 2.28 -12.88
C GLU A 23 -15.49 0.81 -12.44
N ASP A 24 -15.36 -0.10 -13.39
CA ASP A 24 -15.28 -1.54 -13.13
C ASP A 24 -13.83 -2.05 -13.06
N HIS A 25 -12.85 -1.24 -13.50
CA HIS A 25 -11.46 -1.64 -13.60
C HIS A 25 -10.51 -0.62 -12.96
N VAL A 26 -10.32 -0.78 -11.66
CA VAL A 26 -9.33 -0.06 -10.85
C VAL A 26 -8.27 -1.05 -10.40
N ARG A 27 -7.08 -0.97 -10.96
CA ARG A 27 -5.95 -1.82 -10.60
C ARG A 27 -5.09 -1.13 -9.56
N SER A 28 -4.91 -1.76 -8.42
CA SER A 28 -4.01 -1.32 -7.36
C SER A 28 -2.78 -2.22 -7.29
N THR A 29 -1.62 -1.60 -7.14
CA THR A 29 -0.33 -2.28 -6.90
C THR A 29 0.28 -1.69 -5.65
N PHE A 30 0.66 -2.55 -4.72
CA PHE A 30 1.26 -2.17 -3.47
C PHE A 30 2.59 -2.88 -3.30
N VAL A 31 3.69 -2.14 -3.04
CA VAL A 31 4.99 -2.73 -2.73
C VAL A 31 5.40 -2.27 -1.34
N TYR A 32 5.63 -3.24 -0.48
CA TYR A 32 6.21 -3.04 0.83
C TYR A 32 7.53 -3.77 0.94
N GLY A 33 8.58 -3.05 1.30
CA GLY A 33 9.91 -3.60 1.43
C GLY A 33 10.61 -3.18 2.72
N VAL A 34 11.55 -3.99 3.14
CA VAL A 34 12.48 -3.75 4.27
C VAL A 34 13.87 -3.55 3.70
N SER A 35 14.67 -2.65 4.26
CA SER A 35 16.03 -2.46 3.79
C SER A 35 16.88 -3.72 4.02
N ARG A 36 17.80 -4.01 3.08
CA ARG A 36 18.71 -5.15 3.23
C ARG A 36 19.59 -5.01 4.47
N ALA A 37 20.04 -3.79 4.77
CA ALA A 37 20.82 -3.51 5.96
C ALA A 37 20.09 -3.91 7.26
N ASP A 38 18.77 -3.67 7.33
CA ASP A 38 17.99 -4.07 8.51
C ASP A 38 17.78 -5.57 8.60
N LEU A 39 17.68 -6.25 7.47
CA LEU A 39 17.63 -7.70 7.46
C LEU A 39 18.92 -8.30 7.99
N GLU A 40 20.06 -7.79 7.54
CA GLU A 40 21.39 -8.23 8.00
C GLU A 40 21.56 -7.96 9.51
N GLU A 41 21.21 -6.74 9.97
CA GLU A 41 21.25 -6.39 11.41
C GLU A 41 20.33 -7.30 12.24
N ALA A 42 19.20 -7.72 11.68
CA ALA A 42 18.28 -8.65 12.31
C ALA A 42 18.71 -10.11 12.20
N GLY A 43 19.85 -10.43 11.52
CA GLY A 43 20.29 -11.79 11.23
C GLY A 43 19.32 -12.56 10.33
N LYS A 44 18.64 -11.85 9.42
CA LYS A 44 17.67 -12.40 8.48
C LYS A 44 18.23 -12.38 7.07
N LYS A 45 17.75 -13.32 6.24
CA LYS A 45 18.11 -13.40 4.82
C LYS A 45 16.93 -12.93 3.95
N PRO A 46 17.20 -12.44 2.73
CA PRO A 46 16.13 -12.13 1.76
C PRO A 46 15.15 -13.28 1.55
N SER A 47 15.66 -14.53 1.51
CA SER A 47 14.83 -15.73 1.36
C SER A 47 13.81 -15.95 2.48
N ASP A 48 14.00 -15.37 3.67
CA ASP A 48 13.04 -15.46 4.77
C ASP A 48 11.74 -14.68 4.47
N PHE A 49 11.75 -13.85 3.44
CA PHE A 49 10.63 -13.05 2.94
C PHE A 49 10.05 -13.56 1.62
N SER A 50 10.60 -14.63 1.04
CA SER A 50 10.19 -15.13 -0.28
C SER A 50 8.75 -15.62 -0.33
N ASP A 51 8.19 -16.07 0.80
CA ASP A 51 6.78 -16.44 0.92
C ASP A 51 5.96 -15.22 1.38
N CYS A 52 5.53 -14.43 0.40
CA CYS A 52 4.75 -13.22 0.64
C CYS A 52 3.38 -13.49 1.26
N ASP A 53 2.75 -14.59 0.88
CA ASP A 53 1.45 -14.98 1.43
C ASP A 53 1.54 -15.22 2.94
N LYS A 54 2.55 -15.96 3.36
CA LYS A 54 2.79 -16.26 4.77
C LYS A 54 3.32 -15.05 5.55
N THR A 55 4.20 -14.27 4.91
CA THR A 55 4.82 -13.11 5.57
C THR A 55 3.80 -12.04 5.90
N PHE A 56 2.79 -11.86 5.06
CA PHE A 56 1.76 -10.84 5.18
C PHE A 56 0.37 -11.41 5.51
N ASP A 57 0.29 -12.70 5.82
CA ASP A 57 -0.95 -13.39 6.20
C ASP A 57 -2.08 -13.18 5.18
N VAL A 58 -1.73 -13.34 3.87
CA VAL A 58 -2.69 -13.21 2.78
C VAL A 58 -3.69 -14.35 2.87
N SER A 59 -4.92 -14.02 3.20
CA SER A 59 -5.98 -14.99 3.39
C SER A 59 -6.43 -15.68 2.09
N ALA A 60 -7.02 -16.86 2.21
CA ALA A 60 -7.63 -17.54 1.08
C ALA A 60 -8.75 -16.69 0.43
N SER A 61 -9.48 -15.91 1.24
CA SER A 61 -10.50 -14.98 0.74
C SER A 61 -9.91 -13.89 -0.13
N GLU A 62 -8.77 -13.27 0.26
CA GLU A 62 -8.10 -12.25 -0.54
C GLU A 62 -7.61 -12.80 -1.87
N LYS A 63 -7.11 -14.04 -1.89
CA LYS A 63 -6.72 -14.74 -3.13
C LYS A 63 -7.93 -15.00 -4.04
N GLN A 64 -9.06 -15.39 -3.48
CA GLN A 64 -10.32 -15.55 -4.24
C GLN A 64 -10.79 -14.22 -4.85
N HIS A 65 -10.49 -13.07 -4.21
CA HIS A 65 -10.77 -11.75 -4.75
C HIS A 65 -9.65 -11.21 -5.67
N GLY A 66 -8.77 -12.10 -6.14
CA GLY A 66 -7.76 -11.78 -7.15
C GLY A 66 -6.52 -11.06 -6.64
N VAL A 67 -6.28 -11.04 -5.33
CA VAL A 67 -5.01 -10.55 -4.77
C VAL A 67 -3.90 -11.52 -5.18
N LYS A 68 -2.87 -10.97 -5.84
CA LYS A 68 -1.64 -11.67 -6.18
C LYS A 68 -0.50 -11.09 -5.37
N ALA A 69 0.26 -11.95 -4.71
CA ALA A 69 1.44 -11.58 -3.95
C ALA A 69 2.70 -12.13 -4.63
N GLU A 70 3.68 -11.29 -4.86
CA GLU A 70 4.94 -11.62 -5.53
C GLU A 70 6.11 -11.13 -4.69
N PHE A 71 7.12 -11.97 -4.50
CA PHE A 71 8.40 -11.54 -3.91
C PHE A 71 9.12 -10.59 -4.86
N VAL A 72 9.63 -9.49 -4.31
CA VAL A 72 10.40 -8.50 -5.06
C VAL A 72 11.63 -8.09 -4.27
N GLU A 73 12.74 -7.90 -4.98
CA GLU A 73 13.97 -7.39 -4.41
C GLU A 73 14.69 -6.46 -5.38
N ASP A 74 15.43 -5.53 -4.81
CA ASP A 74 16.37 -4.68 -5.53
C ASP A 74 17.68 -4.55 -4.73
N LYS A 75 18.54 -3.61 -5.09
CA LYS A 75 19.84 -3.41 -4.42
C LYS A 75 19.70 -3.00 -2.95
N GLU A 76 18.62 -2.30 -2.58
CA GLU A 76 18.43 -1.68 -1.27
C GLU A 76 17.36 -2.38 -0.44
N TYR A 77 16.32 -2.93 -1.09
CA TYR A 77 15.12 -3.43 -0.43
C TYR A 77 14.76 -4.84 -0.85
N VAL A 78 14.14 -5.53 0.08
CA VAL A 78 13.51 -6.84 -0.11
C VAL A 78 12.08 -6.77 0.41
N GLY A 79 11.13 -7.35 -0.31
CA GLY A 79 9.74 -7.26 0.13
C GLY A 79 8.76 -7.99 -0.78
N CYS A 80 7.53 -7.56 -0.71
CA CYS A 80 6.43 -8.16 -1.45
C CYS A 80 5.65 -7.10 -2.24
N LYS A 81 5.27 -7.47 -3.44
CA LYS A 81 4.38 -6.72 -4.31
C LYS A 81 3.02 -7.41 -4.33
N PHE A 82 2.00 -6.66 -4.04
CA PHE A 82 0.61 -7.10 -4.10
C PHE A 82 -0.07 -6.39 -5.25
N THR A 83 -0.84 -7.13 -6.04
CA THR A 83 -1.61 -6.58 -7.15
C THR A 83 -3.04 -7.08 -7.04
N MET A 84 -4.00 -6.18 -7.24
CA MET A 84 -5.43 -6.50 -7.27
C MET A 84 -6.13 -5.62 -8.30
N THR A 85 -7.23 -6.13 -8.84
CA THR A 85 -8.15 -5.34 -9.68
C THR A 85 -9.52 -5.37 -9.01
N THR A 86 -10.09 -4.20 -8.83
CA THR A 86 -11.35 -3.97 -8.10
C THR A 86 -12.23 -3.02 -8.88
N THR A 87 -13.45 -2.80 -8.42
CA THR A 87 -14.33 -1.74 -8.91
C THR A 87 -14.06 -0.41 -8.19
N ALA A 88 -14.55 0.68 -8.72
CA ALA A 88 -14.51 1.98 -8.04
C ALA A 88 -15.29 1.96 -6.72
N ASP A 89 -16.39 1.19 -6.63
CA ASP A 89 -17.16 1.03 -5.39
C ASP A 89 -16.34 0.34 -4.30
N ASP A 90 -15.59 -0.69 -4.67
CA ASP A 90 -14.70 -1.37 -3.74
C ASP A 90 -13.56 -0.47 -3.27
N ALA A 91 -12.97 0.29 -4.19
CA ALA A 91 -11.95 1.28 -3.86
C ALA A 91 -12.49 2.34 -2.89
N ARG A 92 -13.72 2.84 -3.09
CA ARG A 92 -14.41 3.74 -2.15
C ARG A 92 -14.64 3.07 -0.80
N GLY A 93 -15.05 1.80 -0.81
CA GLY A 93 -15.21 1.00 0.41
C GLY A 93 -13.91 0.85 1.22
N ALA A 94 -12.77 0.87 0.56
CA ALA A 94 -11.44 0.85 1.17
C ALA A 94 -10.94 2.24 1.63
N GLY A 95 -11.77 3.28 1.55
CA GLY A 95 -11.45 4.62 2.05
C GLY A 95 -10.78 5.54 1.03
N LEU A 96 -10.77 5.17 -0.25
CA LEU A 96 -10.33 6.05 -1.32
C LEU A 96 -11.51 6.89 -1.82
N GLY A 97 -11.33 8.19 -1.92
CA GLY A 97 -12.33 9.08 -2.51
C GLY A 97 -12.22 9.08 -4.03
N LEU A 98 -12.87 8.12 -4.70
CA LEU A 98 -12.85 7.99 -6.16
C LEU A 98 -14.23 8.36 -6.72
N ALA A 99 -14.28 9.37 -7.60
CA ALA A 99 -15.51 9.82 -8.24
C ALA A 99 -15.32 9.93 -9.76
N PHE A 100 -16.37 9.56 -10.50
CA PHE A 100 -16.43 9.65 -11.96
C PHE A 100 -17.54 10.61 -12.34
N ASP A 101 -17.15 11.68 -13.01
CA ASP A 101 -18.04 12.63 -13.67
C ASP A 101 -18.10 12.33 -15.19
N ALA A 102 -18.86 13.12 -15.95
CA ALA A 102 -19.02 12.90 -17.38
C ALA A 102 -17.67 12.99 -18.15
N ASP A 103 -16.82 13.92 -17.75
CA ASP A 103 -15.57 14.30 -18.46
C ASP A 103 -14.30 14.13 -17.61
N LYS A 104 -14.42 13.76 -16.33
CA LYS A 104 -13.29 13.67 -15.42
C LYS A 104 -13.44 12.57 -14.36
N VAL A 105 -12.29 12.17 -13.85
CA VAL A 105 -12.16 11.26 -12.70
C VAL A 105 -11.41 12.00 -11.61
N SER A 106 -11.98 12.04 -10.41
CA SER A 106 -11.38 12.65 -9.23
C SER A 106 -10.96 11.58 -8.24
N LEU A 107 -9.74 11.70 -7.72
CA LEU A 107 -9.23 10.81 -6.67
C LEU A 107 -8.77 11.61 -5.47
N SER A 108 -9.11 11.13 -4.29
CA SER A 108 -8.48 11.55 -3.03
C SER A 108 -8.06 10.33 -2.20
N ILE A 109 -6.82 10.35 -1.72
CA ILE A 109 -6.28 9.38 -0.77
C ILE A 109 -6.12 10.12 0.55
N GLY A 110 -7.04 9.87 1.48
CA GLY A 110 -7.06 10.58 2.76
C GLY A 110 -5.88 10.19 3.66
N ARG A 111 -5.51 11.07 4.60
CA ARG A 111 -4.49 10.81 5.62
C ARG A 111 -4.70 9.46 6.34
N LYS A 112 -5.95 9.12 6.63
CA LYS A 112 -6.29 7.84 7.28
C LYS A 112 -5.77 6.60 6.55
N PHE A 113 -5.72 6.61 5.22
CA PHE A 113 -5.15 5.50 4.44
C PHE A 113 -3.69 5.24 4.82
N PHE A 114 -2.90 6.30 4.99
CA PHE A 114 -1.49 6.21 5.36
C PHE A 114 -1.29 5.89 6.85
N GLU A 115 -2.19 6.35 7.72
CA GLU A 115 -2.21 5.99 9.14
C GLU A 115 -2.56 4.50 9.34
N ASP A 116 -3.54 3.98 8.59
CA ASP A 116 -3.89 2.56 8.59
C ASP A 116 -2.73 1.71 8.06
N ALA A 117 -1.96 2.22 7.08
CA ALA A 117 -0.68 1.65 6.65
C ALA A 117 0.45 1.82 7.68
N ARG A 118 0.21 2.51 8.79
CA ARG A 118 1.16 2.81 9.87
C ARG A 118 2.46 3.47 9.41
N LEU A 119 2.41 4.27 8.36
CA LEU A 119 3.59 5.00 7.87
C LEU A 119 4.08 6.03 8.88
N ASP A 120 3.22 6.50 9.78
CA ASP A 120 3.53 7.36 10.92
C ASP A 120 4.31 6.64 12.05
N LYS A 121 4.35 5.31 12.06
CA LYS A 121 4.99 4.47 13.08
C LYS A 121 6.32 3.85 12.63
N ILE A 122 6.68 4.00 11.38
CA ILE A 122 7.89 3.43 10.78
C ILE A 122 8.74 4.52 10.13
N LYS A 123 10.04 4.30 10.04
CA LYS A 123 10.90 5.14 9.22
C LYS A 123 10.73 4.69 7.76
N VAL A 124 10.21 5.57 6.93
CA VAL A 124 10.09 5.31 5.48
C VAL A 124 11.32 5.88 4.79
N GLY A 125 12.08 5.04 4.11
CA GLY A 125 13.28 5.42 3.36
C GLY A 125 12.99 5.67 1.88
N ALA A 126 11.99 4.97 1.33
CA ALA A 126 11.53 5.18 -0.02
C ALA A 126 9.99 5.25 -0.04
N PHE A 127 9.45 6.37 -0.46
CA PHE A 127 8.02 6.62 -0.59
C PHE A 127 7.66 6.95 -2.03
N LYS A 128 6.67 6.27 -2.58
CA LYS A 128 6.10 6.60 -3.88
C LYS A 128 4.61 6.26 -3.91
N VAL A 129 3.81 7.23 -4.32
CA VAL A 129 2.42 7.01 -4.71
C VAL A 129 2.26 7.47 -6.14
N SER A 130 1.71 6.64 -7.02
CA SER A 130 1.46 6.99 -8.42
C SER A 130 0.03 6.63 -8.81
N VAL A 131 -0.59 7.50 -9.58
CA VAL A 131 -1.95 7.30 -10.09
C VAL A 131 -1.98 7.58 -11.57
N THR A 132 -2.43 6.60 -12.33
CA THR A 132 -2.62 6.70 -13.78
C THR A 132 -4.12 6.82 -14.06
N PHE A 133 -4.50 7.90 -14.71
CA PHE A 133 -5.87 8.19 -15.12
C PHE A 133 -6.14 7.68 -16.55
N PRO A 134 -7.41 7.52 -16.95
CA PRO A 134 -7.76 7.14 -18.32
C PRO A 134 -7.44 8.25 -19.36
N GLY A 135 -7.31 9.49 -18.91
CA GLY A 135 -6.92 10.64 -19.72
C GLY A 135 -5.88 11.51 -19.02
N LYS A 136 -5.59 12.70 -19.57
CA LYS A 136 -4.56 13.61 -19.06
C LYS A 136 -4.86 14.07 -17.63
N VAL A 137 -3.82 14.28 -16.84
CA VAL A 137 -3.96 14.90 -15.52
C VAL A 137 -4.34 16.37 -15.67
N ILE A 138 -5.44 16.77 -15.02
CA ILE A 138 -5.98 18.14 -15.02
C ILE A 138 -5.42 18.93 -13.83
N SER A 139 -5.40 18.30 -12.64
CA SER A 139 -4.91 18.95 -11.42
C SER A 139 -4.41 17.91 -10.41
N HIS A 140 -3.54 18.36 -9.52
CA HIS A 140 -2.95 17.53 -8.46
C HIS A 140 -2.56 18.37 -7.25
N SER A 141 -2.38 17.72 -6.10
CA SER A 141 -1.96 18.38 -4.84
C SER A 141 -0.49 18.08 -4.49
N GLY A 142 0.06 18.89 -3.59
CA GLY A 142 1.39 18.66 -3.00
C GLY A 142 2.55 18.82 -3.98
N SER A 143 3.68 18.20 -3.66
CA SER A 143 4.92 18.25 -4.43
C SER A 143 5.01 17.16 -5.52
N SER A 144 3.88 16.81 -6.13
CA SER A 144 3.80 15.76 -7.15
C SER A 144 4.34 16.20 -8.50
N SER A 145 4.79 15.23 -9.28
CA SER A 145 5.15 15.38 -10.69
C SER A 145 4.10 14.71 -11.59
N VAL A 146 3.97 15.19 -12.81
CA VAL A 146 3.05 14.66 -13.82
C VAL A 146 3.83 14.22 -15.04
N ASP A 147 3.52 13.02 -15.52
CA ASP A 147 4.01 12.48 -16.79
C ASP A 147 2.81 11.89 -17.56
N GLY A 148 2.38 12.59 -18.60
CA GLY A 148 1.21 12.24 -19.40
C GLY A 148 -0.08 12.18 -18.57
N ASN A 149 -0.59 10.99 -18.38
CA ASN A 149 -1.79 10.70 -17.59
C ASN A 149 -1.49 10.17 -16.18
N THR A 150 -0.24 10.22 -15.74
CA THR A 150 0.20 9.72 -14.45
C THR A 150 0.69 10.85 -13.56
N VAL A 151 0.17 10.92 -12.34
CA VAL A 151 0.68 11.78 -11.27
C VAL A 151 1.44 10.94 -10.26
N THR A 152 2.58 11.46 -9.76
CA THR A 152 3.46 10.76 -8.81
C THR A 152 3.85 11.68 -7.66
N TRP A 153 3.68 11.21 -6.43
CA TRP A 153 4.16 11.81 -5.19
C TRP A 153 5.32 10.98 -4.64
N THR A 154 6.41 11.65 -4.27
CA THR A 154 7.60 11.02 -3.69
C THR A 154 7.99 11.60 -2.33
N ASP A 155 7.37 12.70 -1.90
CA ASP A 155 7.56 13.23 -0.55
C ASP A 155 6.49 12.66 0.39
N ILE A 156 6.93 11.92 1.41
CA ILE A 156 6.02 11.37 2.43
C ILE A 156 5.23 12.45 3.18
N LYS A 157 5.71 13.68 3.22
CA LYS A 157 4.99 14.79 3.88
C LYS A 157 3.65 15.06 3.22
N ASP A 158 3.51 14.83 1.91
CA ASP A 158 2.24 15.01 1.20
C ASP A 158 1.15 14.07 1.76
N SER A 159 1.52 12.89 2.27
CA SER A 159 0.57 11.95 2.88
C SER A 159 -0.14 12.50 4.11
N THR A 160 0.46 13.48 4.81
CA THR A 160 -0.12 14.09 6.03
C THR A 160 -1.33 14.96 5.75
N SER A 161 -1.36 15.57 4.56
CA SER A 161 -2.48 16.40 4.07
C SER A 161 -3.49 15.59 3.23
N GLY A 162 -3.10 14.35 2.87
CA GLY A 162 -3.79 13.55 1.89
C GLY A 162 -3.44 13.98 0.46
N LEU A 163 -3.58 13.04 -0.48
CA LEU A 163 -3.25 13.24 -1.88
C LEU A 163 -4.53 13.42 -2.68
N LYS A 164 -4.52 14.37 -3.62
CA LYS A 164 -5.65 14.63 -4.51
C LYS A 164 -5.16 14.78 -5.93
N ALA A 165 -5.91 14.23 -6.89
CA ALA A 165 -5.68 14.46 -8.30
C ALA A 165 -6.98 14.33 -9.09
N VAL A 166 -7.02 14.99 -10.23
CA VAL A 166 -8.12 14.92 -11.21
C VAL A 166 -7.49 14.64 -12.57
N GLY A 167 -8.06 13.67 -13.28
CA GLY A 167 -7.71 13.37 -14.65
C GLY A 167 -8.93 13.43 -15.58
N GLU A 168 -8.68 13.58 -16.86
CA GLU A 168 -9.73 13.52 -17.88
C GLU A 168 -10.32 12.12 -17.96
N ARG A 169 -11.62 12.05 -18.25
CA ARG A 169 -12.34 10.85 -18.68
C ARG A 169 -12.67 11.01 -20.16
N PRO A 170 -11.98 10.28 -21.06
CA PRO A 170 -12.28 10.38 -22.48
C PRO A 170 -13.75 10.03 -22.75
N THR A 171 -14.46 10.91 -23.43
CA THR A 171 -15.83 10.69 -23.89
C THR A 171 -15.81 9.56 -24.94
N GLY A 172 -16.43 8.43 -24.64
CA GLY A 172 -16.41 7.22 -25.49
C GLY A 172 -15.75 6.01 -24.82
N ALA A 173 -15.15 6.14 -23.64
CA ALA A 173 -14.91 4.98 -22.79
C ALA A 173 -16.29 4.38 -22.45
N ALA A 174 -16.57 3.21 -23.02
CA ALA A 174 -17.86 2.56 -22.88
C ALA A 174 -18.27 2.56 -21.39
N THR A 175 -19.45 3.13 -21.10
CA THR A 175 -20.17 2.74 -19.92
C THR A 175 -20.32 1.23 -20.05
N ALA A 176 -19.50 0.46 -19.33
CA ALA A 176 -19.61 -0.98 -19.29
C ALA A 176 -21.08 -1.28 -19.00
N GLY A 177 -21.69 -2.11 -19.86
CA GLY A 177 -23.08 -2.51 -19.72
C GLY A 177 -23.33 -3.07 -18.32
N PRO A 178 -24.60 -3.27 -17.91
CA PRO A 178 -24.95 -3.59 -16.54
C PRO A 178 -24.09 -4.74 -16.01
N SER A 179 -23.23 -4.40 -15.04
CA SER A 179 -22.28 -5.31 -14.42
C SER A 179 -22.97 -6.57 -13.95
N PHE A 180 -22.57 -7.70 -14.50
CA PHE A 180 -22.97 -9.04 -14.08
C PHE A 180 -22.66 -9.33 -12.59
N TRP A 181 -21.88 -8.47 -11.95
CA TRP A 181 -21.36 -8.60 -10.59
C TRP A 181 -22.22 -7.96 -9.49
N LYS A 182 -23.44 -7.48 -9.79
CA LYS A 182 -24.34 -6.87 -8.77
C LYS A 182 -24.77 -7.79 -7.61
N GLY A 183 -24.29 -9.05 -7.57
CA GLY A 183 -24.69 -10.05 -6.56
C GLY A 183 -23.66 -10.33 -5.46
N PHE A 184 -22.45 -9.80 -5.50
CA PHE A 184 -21.44 -10.10 -4.48
C PHE A 184 -21.46 -9.07 -3.35
N GLY A 185 -21.89 -9.54 -2.20
CA GLY A 185 -22.24 -8.77 -1.02
C GLY A 185 -21.14 -7.79 -0.53
N ARG A 186 -21.61 -6.66 -0.07
CA ARG A 186 -20.93 -5.47 0.53
C ARG A 186 -19.92 -5.74 1.65
N HIS A 187 -19.62 -6.99 2.01
CA HIS A 187 -18.85 -7.31 3.23
C HIS A 187 -17.48 -7.93 3.00
N GLY A 188 -17.12 -8.36 1.77
CA GLY A 188 -15.87 -9.12 1.54
C GLY A 188 -14.61 -8.28 1.37
N ILE A 189 -14.70 -7.09 0.79
CA ILE A 189 -13.51 -6.34 0.31
C ILE A 189 -13.02 -5.31 1.32
N ARG A 190 -13.86 -4.86 2.26
CA ARG A 190 -13.43 -3.97 3.36
C ARG A 190 -12.28 -4.54 4.20
N GLY A 191 -12.13 -5.89 4.24
CA GLY A 191 -11.03 -6.56 4.93
C GLY A 191 -9.73 -6.61 4.12
N GLY A 192 -9.78 -6.71 2.78
CA GLY A 192 -8.61 -7.04 1.97
C GLY A 192 -7.52 -5.98 1.97
N ILE A 193 -7.80 -4.74 1.58
CA ILE A 193 -6.78 -3.67 1.55
C ILE A 193 -6.40 -3.27 2.97
N ILE A 194 -7.38 -3.10 3.87
CA ILE A 194 -7.16 -2.73 5.28
C ILE A 194 -6.49 -3.89 6.04
N GLY A 195 -6.84 -5.14 5.75
CA GLY A 195 -6.24 -6.33 6.34
C GLY A 195 -4.79 -6.52 5.94
N LEU A 196 -4.45 -6.36 4.67
CA LEU A 196 -3.07 -6.36 4.16
C LEU A 196 -2.21 -5.30 4.87
N ILE A 197 -2.74 -4.09 4.99
CA ILE A 197 -2.06 -2.98 5.66
C ILE A 197 -1.92 -3.25 7.17
N ALA A 198 -2.94 -3.81 7.84
CA ALA A 198 -2.90 -4.16 9.25
C ALA A 198 -1.98 -5.35 9.56
N GLY A 199 -1.89 -6.35 8.66
CA GLY A 199 -0.98 -7.49 8.76
C GLY A 199 0.49 -7.05 8.80
N ILE A 200 0.88 -6.11 7.93
CA ILE A 200 2.21 -5.49 7.90
C ILE A 200 2.59 -4.93 9.27
N ALA A 201 1.65 -4.23 9.88
CA ALA A 201 1.87 -3.57 11.15
C ALA A 201 1.98 -4.54 12.33
N SER A 202 1.25 -5.64 12.30
CA SER A 202 1.28 -6.68 13.34
C SER A 202 2.62 -7.43 13.35
N TYR A 203 3.22 -7.66 12.18
CA TYR A 203 4.53 -8.30 12.05
C TYR A 203 5.63 -7.53 12.79
N PHE A 204 5.67 -6.21 12.68
CA PHE A 204 6.65 -5.37 13.38
C PHE A 204 6.29 -5.09 14.85
N GLY A 205 5.00 -5.04 15.20
CA GLY A 205 4.52 -4.79 16.56
C GLY A 205 4.76 -5.95 17.53
N ASN A 206 4.56 -7.18 17.08
CA ASN A 206 4.72 -8.37 17.93
C ASN A 206 6.18 -8.66 18.32
N LYS A 207 7.14 -8.28 17.47
CA LYS A 207 8.57 -8.47 17.76
C LYS A 207 9.06 -7.61 18.93
N ARG A 208 8.47 -6.41 19.14
CA ARG A 208 8.79 -5.55 20.29
C ARG A 208 8.33 -6.14 21.63
N ARG A 209 7.19 -6.85 21.63
CA ARG A 209 6.67 -7.51 22.86
C ARG A 209 7.49 -8.73 23.24
N ALA A 210 8.00 -9.49 22.26
CA ALA A 210 8.86 -10.66 22.51
C ALA A 210 10.23 -10.27 23.08
N LYS A 211 10.88 -9.20 22.54
CA LYS A 211 12.15 -8.69 23.10
C LYS A 211 12.00 -8.13 24.52
N LYS A 212 10.90 -7.43 24.82
CA LYS A 212 10.63 -6.93 26.19
C LYS A 212 10.40 -8.05 27.21
N LYS A 213 9.78 -9.16 26.80
CA LYS A 213 9.61 -10.33 27.68
C LYS A 213 10.95 -11.03 27.98
N ARG A 214 11.82 -11.20 26.99
CA ARG A 214 13.16 -11.82 27.18
C ARG A 214 14.09 -10.96 28.05
N ALA A 215 14.03 -9.63 27.92
CA ALA A 215 14.83 -8.73 28.75
C ALA A 215 14.37 -8.71 30.25
N LYS A 216 13.10 -9.04 30.53
CA LYS A 216 12.58 -9.14 31.90
C LYS A 216 12.83 -10.50 32.54
N SER A 217 12.99 -11.59 31.78
CA SER A 217 13.23 -12.94 32.32
C SER A 217 14.71 -13.27 32.50
N GLY A 218 15.64 -12.47 31.97
CA GLY A 218 17.09 -12.68 32.09
C GLY A 218 17.77 -11.92 33.24
N GLY A 219 17.00 -11.27 34.13
CA GLY A 219 17.53 -10.46 35.23
C GLY A 219 17.28 -11.02 36.63
N ALA A 220 16.98 -12.31 36.77
CA ALA A 220 16.79 -12.96 38.04
C ALA A 220 17.72 -14.18 38.15
N THR A 221 19.01 -13.92 38.44
CA THR A 221 19.97 -14.85 39.11
C THR A 221 20.92 -14.01 39.92
#